data_fa779c3a9c8366fbc07d5103e7d3157a
#
_entry.id   fa779c3a9c8366fbc07d5103e7d3157a
#
_cell.length_a   1.000
_cell.length_b   1.000
_cell.length_c   1.000
_cell.angle_alpha   90.00
_cell.angle_beta   90.00
_cell.angle_gamma   90.00
#
_symmetry.space_group_name_H-M   'P 1'
#
loop_
_entity.id
_entity.type
_entity.pdbx_description
1 polymer ?
#
loop_
_entity_poly.entity_id
_entity_poly.type
_entity_poly.pdbx_seq_one_letter_code
_entity_poly.pdbx_strand_id
1 'polypeptide(L)'
;MIANKAQEKVIETIDGQLIVIACPGSGKTTTLVRRIHHMVADCEIDSSHILMITFTNAAAKEMKERYQKMYGQDEVTFCTIHSLCLAILKKFCGLTNDNILSDAQEFFFQALRGNKKINDKAEFIKLLVTDISVVKNNSLDLMEYRPQCCEDQKLFQQMFEQYEEYKTRYQLIDFDDMLLKAYQCMQENQECLAWLREKYQYIQVDEYQDTNFLQRDLIYLLAGEHGNLAVVGDDDQSIYGFRGARPEVMLRFQDFYPDVKFVRMNTNYRSCSGIIKAADQLIKNNTSRFAKEFQAFHEEEGTVRQYVSKDRPEEILKIAAMIQELIQNGEDPSNIAILYRTNQQAELVADTMMSMKIPFVSTEKIPSRYQHWMFEDIKSYRKLAEEEGWTRQDLFRVLNHPQRFLQDYKYIQAGLDMKKMRQVAYQLNPVQWKRNNTMDAITEFFYALSRMKQQKPVDFLKNMKSYAGYMKYLHEYAKFRNTDVSELISIWKKYEEDAEKYNDWKEWGNYILRYNRMIAEARNNKVGVRLSTMHGSKGLEWKHVFIIDCIDGMCPYVKAEGNAAIEEERRLFYVAMTRAKEHLYLCSYRENNGKSVKQSPFLTVKRNVKKRPVSTEIGLIPKKKKR
;
A
#
# COMPACT_ATOMS: atom_id res chain seq x y z
N MET A 1 20.82 -23.54 -15.22
CA MET A 1 21.16 -22.44 -16.17
C MET A 1 22.58 -22.01 -15.83
N ILE A 2 23.45 -21.93 -16.81
CA ILE A 2 24.85 -21.49 -16.62
C ILE A 2 24.82 -20.00 -16.29
N ALA A 3 25.67 -19.54 -15.36
CA ALA A 3 25.79 -18.12 -15.04
C ALA A 3 26.38 -17.36 -16.24
N ASN A 4 25.94 -16.14 -16.47
CA ASN A 4 26.58 -15.26 -17.44
C ASN A 4 27.78 -14.54 -16.78
N LYS A 5 28.64 -13.91 -17.58
CA LYS A 5 29.85 -13.23 -17.10
C LYS A 5 29.60 -12.21 -15.97
N ALA A 6 28.47 -11.51 -15.99
CA ALA A 6 28.15 -10.55 -14.92
C ALA A 6 27.74 -11.27 -13.63
N GLN A 7 26.97 -12.35 -13.74
CA GLN A 7 26.60 -13.19 -12.61
C GLN A 7 27.82 -13.90 -12.02
N GLU A 8 28.72 -14.44 -12.87
CA GLU A 8 30.01 -15.04 -12.44
C GLU A 8 30.84 -14.02 -11.66
N LYS A 9 30.99 -12.79 -12.19
CA LYS A 9 31.71 -11.73 -11.49
C LYS A 9 31.10 -11.40 -10.11
N VAL A 10 29.79 -11.43 -9.95
CA VAL A 10 29.13 -11.25 -8.63
C VAL A 10 29.46 -12.42 -7.71
N ILE A 11 29.43 -13.65 -8.21
CA ILE A 11 29.69 -14.88 -7.45
C ILE A 11 31.13 -14.89 -6.94
N GLU A 12 32.10 -14.55 -7.79
CA GLU A 12 33.55 -14.60 -7.52
C GLU A 12 34.08 -13.39 -6.71
N THR A 13 33.32 -12.28 -6.67
CA THR A 13 33.71 -11.10 -5.89
C THR A 13 33.32 -11.28 -4.42
N ILE A 14 34.21 -11.78 -3.59
CA ILE A 14 33.93 -12.14 -2.19
C ILE A 14 34.30 -11.00 -1.25
N ASP A 15 35.50 -10.49 -1.30
CA ASP A 15 36.00 -9.52 -0.35
C ASP A 15 35.75 -8.07 -0.75
N GLY A 16 35.62 -7.23 0.28
CA GLY A 16 35.38 -5.80 0.16
C GLY A 16 33.91 -5.45 -0.14
N GLN A 17 33.69 -4.21 -0.60
CA GLN A 17 32.35 -3.72 -0.90
C GLN A 17 32.00 -3.97 -2.35
N LEU A 18 30.78 -4.47 -2.56
CA LEU A 18 30.23 -4.77 -3.88
C LEU A 18 28.82 -4.15 -4.02
N ILE A 19 28.61 -3.36 -5.05
CA ILE A 19 27.27 -2.95 -5.46
C ILE A 19 26.90 -3.62 -6.78
N VAL A 20 25.75 -4.29 -6.79
CA VAL A 20 25.21 -4.96 -7.97
C VAL A 20 23.95 -4.22 -8.42
N ILE A 21 24.03 -3.58 -9.57
CA ILE A 21 22.90 -2.92 -10.22
C ILE A 21 22.27 -3.92 -11.17
N ALA A 22 21.09 -4.39 -10.82
CA ALA A 22 20.42 -5.48 -11.49
C ALA A 22 19.14 -5.01 -12.18
N CYS A 23 18.91 -5.44 -13.42
CA CYS A 23 17.61 -5.21 -14.07
C CYS A 23 16.53 -6.20 -13.58
N PRO A 24 15.24 -5.93 -13.83
CA PRO A 24 14.19 -6.89 -13.56
C PRO A 24 14.46 -8.22 -14.27
N GLY A 25 14.20 -9.35 -13.61
CA GLY A 25 14.39 -10.66 -14.24
C GLY A 25 15.84 -11.05 -14.56
N SER A 26 16.85 -10.37 -13.98
CA SER A 26 18.27 -10.69 -14.19
C SER A 26 18.79 -11.89 -13.38
N GLY A 27 17.95 -12.51 -12.56
CA GLY A 27 18.34 -13.64 -11.72
C GLY A 27 19.06 -13.25 -10.43
N LYS A 28 18.78 -12.06 -9.87
CA LYS A 28 19.37 -11.56 -8.60
C LYS A 28 19.44 -12.62 -7.51
N THR A 29 18.28 -13.14 -7.11
CA THR A 29 18.17 -14.11 -6.02
C THR A 29 18.97 -15.39 -6.28
N THR A 30 18.93 -15.90 -7.52
CA THR A 30 19.70 -17.09 -7.91
C THR A 30 21.21 -16.83 -7.85
N THR A 31 21.63 -15.64 -8.25
CA THR A 31 23.06 -15.25 -8.21
C THR A 31 23.55 -15.12 -6.77
N LEU A 32 22.75 -14.50 -5.87
CA LEU A 32 23.09 -14.38 -4.45
C LEU A 32 23.17 -15.75 -3.77
N VAL A 33 22.21 -16.64 -4.04
CA VAL A 33 22.24 -18.02 -3.51
C VAL A 33 23.48 -18.79 -3.98
N ARG A 34 23.87 -18.64 -5.26
CA ARG A 34 25.11 -19.24 -5.78
C ARG A 34 26.37 -18.63 -5.17
N ARG A 35 26.35 -17.31 -4.96
CA ARG A 35 27.47 -16.62 -4.29
C ARG A 35 27.68 -17.14 -2.86
N ILE A 36 26.60 -17.34 -2.09
CA ILE A 36 26.69 -17.96 -0.76
C ILE A 36 27.31 -19.37 -0.87
N HIS A 37 26.85 -20.18 -1.80
CA HIS A 37 27.42 -21.52 -1.99
C HIS A 37 28.90 -21.48 -2.36
N HIS A 38 29.30 -20.61 -3.26
CA HIS A 38 30.71 -20.42 -3.65
C HIS A 38 31.56 -20.02 -2.44
N MET A 39 31.07 -19.13 -1.57
CA MET A 39 31.76 -18.74 -0.33
C MET A 39 31.98 -19.94 0.59
N VAL A 40 30.96 -20.80 0.76
CA VAL A 40 31.04 -21.95 1.67
C VAL A 40 31.83 -23.10 1.07
N ALA A 41 31.53 -23.47 -0.19
CA ALA A 41 32.06 -24.68 -0.79
C ALA A 41 33.46 -24.51 -1.42
N ASP A 42 33.70 -23.36 -2.10
CA ASP A 42 34.90 -23.15 -2.87
C ASP A 42 35.92 -22.26 -2.12
N CYS A 43 35.44 -21.32 -1.28
CA CYS A 43 36.30 -20.44 -0.48
C CYS A 43 36.48 -20.90 0.97
N GLU A 44 35.82 -22.01 1.38
CA GLU A 44 35.93 -22.61 2.73
C GLU A 44 35.54 -21.64 3.86
N ILE A 45 34.65 -20.66 3.57
CA ILE A 45 34.16 -19.70 4.56
C ILE A 45 33.10 -20.39 5.43
N ASP A 46 33.25 -20.28 6.76
CA ASP A 46 32.27 -20.81 7.70
C ASP A 46 30.90 -20.16 7.45
N SER A 47 29.92 -21.00 7.18
CA SER A 47 28.54 -20.57 6.84
C SER A 47 27.87 -19.73 7.95
N SER A 48 28.28 -19.92 9.22
CA SER A 48 27.79 -19.14 10.37
C SER A 48 28.18 -17.67 10.33
N HIS A 49 29.24 -17.32 9.57
CA HIS A 49 29.71 -15.95 9.38
C HIS A 49 29.00 -15.20 8.25
N ILE A 50 28.08 -15.84 7.54
CA ILE A 50 27.37 -15.25 6.40
C ILE A 50 25.99 -14.79 6.83
N LEU A 51 25.72 -13.49 6.60
CA LEU A 51 24.42 -12.85 6.83
C LEU A 51 23.80 -12.43 5.50
N MET A 52 22.60 -12.95 5.22
CA MET A 52 21.78 -12.58 4.09
C MET A 52 20.54 -11.83 4.55
N ILE A 53 20.48 -10.54 4.23
CA ILE A 53 19.38 -9.63 4.59
C ILE A 53 18.44 -9.49 3.38
N THR A 54 17.13 -9.64 3.61
CA THR A 54 16.10 -9.43 2.62
C THR A 54 15.04 -8.45 3.15
N PHE A 55 14.19 -7.92 2.25
CA PHE A 55 13.18 -6.93 2.62
C PHE A 55 11.99 -7.53 3.39
N THR A 56 11.60 -8.79 3.11
CA THR A 56 10.44 -9.43 3.74
C THR A 56 10.79 -10.80 4.32
N ASN A 57 10.07 -11.19 5.38
CA ASN A 57 10.21 -12.53 5.97
C ASN A 57 9.90 -13.66 4.96
N ALA A 58 8.96 -13.42 4.05
CA ALA A 58 8.63 -14.38 2.99
C ALA A 58 9.82 -14.57 2.03
N ALA A 59 10.48 -13.48 1.62
CA ALA A 59 11.66 -13.54 0.76
C ALA A 59 12.85 -14.21 1.47
N ALA A 60 13.06 -13.92 2.76
CA ALA A 60 14.10 -14.58 3.56
C ALA A 60 13.88 -16.09 3.64
N LYS A 61 12.63 -16.50 3.91
CA LYS A 61 12.24 -17.91 3.96
C LYS A 61 12.41 -18.60 2.60
N GLU A 62 11.90 -17.98 1.52
CA GLU A 62 12.02 -18.52 0.16
C GLU A 62 13.50 -18.68 -0.25
N MET A 63 14.33 -17.67 0.06
CA MET A 63 15.75 -17.73 -0.27
C MET A 63 16.47 -18.84 0.51
N LYS A 64 16.16 -18.99 1.80
CA LYS A 64 16.65 -20.09 2.64
C LYS A 64 16.24 -21.46 2.10
N GLU A 65 14.96 -21.65 1.79
CA GLU A 65 14.44 -22.90 1.23
C GLU A 65 15.06 -23.23 -0.12
N ARG A 66 15.26 -22.21 -0.98
CA ARG A 66 15.93 -22.35 -2.28
C ARG A 66 17.40 -22.76 -2.11
N TYR A 67 18.12 -22.14 -1.18
CA TYR A 67 19.50 -22.50 -0.85
C TYR A 67 19.58 -23.93 -0.36
N GLN A 68 18.76 -24.30 0.63
CA GLN A 68 18.75 -25.65 1.21
C GLN A 68 18.38 -26.73 0.20
N LYS A 69 17.44 -26.45 -0.71
CA LYS A 69 17.07 -27.39 -1.79
C LYS A 69 18.19 -27.65 -2.78
N MET A 70 19.03 -26.65 -3.05
CA MET A 70 20.10 -26.74 -4.04
C MET A 70 21.40 -27.29 -3.46
N TYR A 71 21.73 -26.96 -2.21
CA TYR A 71 23.06 -27.14 -1.66
C TYR A 71 23.11 -27.83 -0.27
N GLY A 72 21.97 -28.06 0.35
CA GLY A 72 21.90 -28.68 1.68
C GLY A 72 21.68 -27.68 2.82
N GLN A 73 21.84 -28.16 4.06
CA GLN A 73 21.65 -27.35 5.26
C GLN A 73 22.99 -26.81 5.75
N ASP A 74 23.06 -25.49 5.88
CA ASP A 74 24.18 -24.76 6.46
C ASP A 74 23.68 -23.75 7.50
N GLU A 75 24.60 -23.18 8.28
CA GLU A 75 24.29 -22.23 9.35
C GLU A 75 24.16 -20.76 8.86
N VAL A 76 24.05 -20.54 7.56
CA VAL A 76 23.85 -19.21 6.98
C VAL A 76 22.62 -18.54 7.57
N THR A 77 22.78 -17.31 8.03
CA THR A 77 21.67 -16.52 8.59
C THR A 77 20.91 -15.80 7.48
N PHE A 78 19.64 -16.20 7.24
CA PHE A 78 18.70 -15.52 6.35
C PHE A 78 17.65 -14.78 7.18
N CYS A 79 17.59 -13.46 7.13
CA CYS A 79 16.64 -12.69 7.93
C CYS A 79 16.26 -11.36 7.27
N THR A 80 15.28 -10.68 7.86
CA THR A 80 15.04 -9.26 7.57
C THR A 80 15.84 -8.38 8.53
N ILE A 81 16.01 -7.10 8.16
CA ILE A 81 16.72 -6.16 9.04
C ILE A 81 16.01 -6.02 10.40
N HIS A 82 14.65 -6.03 10.44
CA HIS A 82 13.89 -6.02 11.68
C HIS A 82 14.12 -7.28 12.53
N SER A 83 14.21 -8.45 11.89
CA SER A 83 14.52 -9.70 12.61
C SER A 83 15.91 -9.67 13.21
N LEU A 84 16.88 -9.09 12.52
CA LEU A 84 18.24 -8.86 13.04
C LEU A 84 18.20 -7.92 14.24
N CYS A 85 17.52 -6.76 14.11
CA CYS A 85 17.38 -5.79 15.21
C CYS A 85 16.71 -6.40 16.44
N LEU A 86 15.67 -7.20 16.25
CA LEU A 86 15.01 -7.90 17.33
C LEU A 86 15.97 -8.88 18.05
N ALA A 87 16.79 -9.62 17.30
CA ALA A 87 17.78 -10.52 17.88
C ALA A 87 18.84 -9.77 18.70
N ILE A 88 19.30 -8.62 18.20
CA ILE A 88 20.24 -7.74 18.92
C ILE A 88 19.62 -7.26 20.23
N LEU A 89 18.40 -6.71 20.19
CA LEU A 89 17.74 -6.16 21.36
C LEU A 89 17.43 -7.24 22.42
N LYS A 90 17.04 -8.44 21.99
CA LYS A 90 16.84 -9.58 22.91
C LYS A 90 18.15 -9.98 23.60
N LYS A 91 19.24 -10.03 22.87
CA LYS A 91 20.51 -10.50 23.41
C LYS A 91 21.19 -9.47 24.32
N PHE A 92 21.19 -8.19 23.93
CA PHE A 92 21.99 -7.17 24.58
C PHE A 92 21.20 -6.15 25.40
N CYS A 93 19.87 -6.04 25.16
CA CYS A 93 19.02 -5.06 25.85
C CYS A 93 17.92 -5.72 26.69
N GLY A 94 17.92 -7.06 26.82
CA GLY A 94 16.94 -7.80 27.64
C GLY A 94 15.50 -7.69 27.13
N LEU A 95 15.28 -7.34 25.86
CA LEU A 95 13.94 -7.21 25.27
C LEU A 95 13.27 -8.60 25.22
N THR A 96 11.96 -8.62 25.54
CA THR A 96 11.10 -9.80 25.39
C THR A 96 10.04 -9.58 24.31
N ASN A 97 9.31 -10.62 23.95
CA ASN A 97 8.20 -10.46 23.00
C ASN A 97 7.06 -9.60 23.56
N ASP A 98 6.90 -9.55 24.87
CA ASP A 98 5.83 -8.78 25.54
C ASP A 98 6.04 -7.26 25.44
N ASN A 99 7.26 -6.85 25.15
CA ASN A 99 7.59 -5.44 24.92
C ASN A 99 7.24 -4.97 23.50
N ILE A 100 6.82 -5.86 22.58
CA ILE A 100 6.59 -5.51 21.18
C ILE A 100 5.14 -5.13 20.97
N LEU A 101 4.91 -3.87 20.62
CA LEU A 101 3.60 -3.39 20.18
C LEU A 101 3.41 -3.71 18.70
N SER A 102 2.70 -4.80 18.41
CA SER A 102 2.46 -5.27 17.04
C SER A 102 1.38 -4.47 16.30
N ASP A 103 0.48 -3.82 17.01
CA ASP A 103 -0.60 -3.00 16.45
C ASP A 103 -0.86 -1.74 17.29
N ALA A 104 -0.55 -0.60 16.71
CA ALA A 104 -0.82 0.71 17.30
C ALA A 104 -2.29 1.16 17.15
N GLN A 105 -3.08 0.46 16.35
CA GLN A 105 -4.42 0.93 15.98
C GLN A 105 -5.35 1.02 17.18
N GLU A 106 -5.28 0.06 18.10
CA GLU A 106 -6.13 0.07 19.29
C GLU A 106 -5.89 1.31 20.16
N PHE A 107 -4.62 1.68 20.38
CA PHE A 107 -4.27 2.91 21.09
C PHE A 107 -4.90 4.14 20.42
N PHE A 108 -4.75 4.29 19.11
CA PHE A 108 -5.28 5.44 18.38
C PHE A 108 -6.82 5.44 18.32
N PHE A 109 -7.46 4.28 18.23
CA PHE A 109 -8.92 4.19 18.35
C PHE A 109 -9.43 4.70 19.70
N GLN A 110 -8.72 4.38 20.79
CA GLN A 110 -9.05 4.86 22.13
C GLN A 110 -8.77 6.37 22.27
N ALA A 111 -7.60 6.85 21.84
CA ALA A 111 -7.21 8.25 21.88
C ALA A 111 -8.19 9.15 21.08
N LEU A 112 -8.69 8.65 19.95
CA LEU A 112 -9.63 9.36 19.09
C LEU A 112 -11.11 9.12 19.45
N ARG A 113 -11.43 8.40 20.53
CA ARG A 113 -12.80 7.98 20.86
C ARG A 113 -13.77 9.17 20.97
N GLY A 114 -13.32 10.30 21.51
CA GLY A 114 -14.10 11.53 21.66
C GLY A 114 -14.05 12.47 20.46
N ASN A 115 -13.20 12.22 19.46
CA ASN A 115 -13.05 13.11 18.32
C ASN A 115 -14.18 12.88 17.31
N LYS A 116 -15.09 13.87 17.23
CA LYS A 116 -16.25 13.85 16.34
C LYS A 116 -15.95 14.36 14.93
N LYS A 117 -14.77 14.95 14.72
CA LYS A 117 -14.38 15.50 13.41
C LYS A 117 -13.89 14.42 12.44
N ILE A 118 -13.44 13.28 12.96
CA ILE A 118 -12.88 12.18 12.16
C ILE A 118 -13.96 11.09 12.01
N ASN A 119 -14.62 11.05 10.86
CA ASN A 119 -15.70 10.09 10.61
C ASN A 119 -15.18 8.69 10.25
N ASP A 120 -14.13 8.60 9.43
CA ASP A 120 -13.42 7.35 9.15
C ASP A 120 -12.12 7.27 9.96
N LYS A 121 -12.26 6.79 11.20
CA LYS A 121 -11.12 6.64 12.09
C LYS A 121 -10.14 5.58 11.61
N ALA A 122 -10.60 4.54 10.96
CA ALA A 122 -9.73 3.45 10.51
C ALA A 122 -8.77 3.92 9.42
N GLU A 123 -9.27 4.65 8.43
CA GLU A 123 -8.42 5.23 7.38
C GLU A 123 -7.49 6.31 7.94
N PHE A 124 -8.02 7.18 8.80
CA PHE A 124 -7.21 8.21 9.45
C PHE A 124 -6.06 7.61 10.24
N ILE A 125 -6.31 6.60 11.08
CA ILE A 125 -5.30 5.91 11.89
C ILE A 125 -4.25 5.24 11.01
N LYS A 126 -4.67 4.62 9.91
CA LYS A 126 -3.73 4.02 8.96
C LYS A 126 -2.75 5.05 8.39
N LEU A 127 -3.24 6.22 7.99
CA LEU A 127 -2.39 7.31 7.50
C LEU A 127 -1.53 7.89 8.62
N LEU A 128 -2.09 8.08 9.82
CA LEU A 128 -1.38 8.57 10.99
C LEU A 128 -0.18 7.67 11.37
N VAL A 129 -0.39 6.36 11.42
CA VAL A 129 0.70 5.39 11.68
C VAL A 129 1.76 5.45 10.59
N THR A 130 1.36 5.62 9.33
CA THR A 130 2.31 5.79 8.21
C THR A 130 3.12 7.08 8.37
N ASP A 131 2.49 8.21 8.70
CA ASP A 131 3.16 9.49 8.92
C ASP A 131 4.16 9.42 10.09
N ILE A 132 3.78 8.77 11.20
CA ILE A 132 4.66 8.53 12.35
C ILE A 132 5.89 7.72 11.93
N SER A 133 5.68 6.67 11.17
CA SER A 133 6.77 5.81 10.66
C SER A 133 7.73 6.59 9.75
N VAL A 134 7.21 7.46 8.87
CA VAL A 134 8.03 8.31 7.99
C VAL A 134 8.89 9.27 8.80
N VAL A 135 8.32 9.92 9.82
CA VAL A 135 9.05 10.85 10.71
C VAL A 135 10.18 10.12 11.42
N LYS A 136 9.90 8.96 12.04
CA LYS A 136 10.88 8.19 12.82
C LYS A 136 12.00 7.62 11.95
N ASN A 137 11.66 6.96 10.84
CA ASN A 137 12.63 6.28 9.98
C ASN A 137 13.55 7.21 9.18
N ASN A 138 13.16 8.48 9.04
CA ASN A 138 13.97 9.47 8.33
C ASN A 138 14.49 10.58 9.24
N SER A 139 14.29 10.46 10.56
CA SER A 139 14.71 11.46 11.57
C SER A 139 14.26 12.88 11.21
N LEU A 140 13.01 13.01 10.73
CA LEU A 140 12.45 14.29 10.32
C LEU A 140 12.05 15.12 11.56
N ASP A 141 12.14 16.44 11.43
CA ASP A 141 11.64 17.33 12.46
C ASP A 141 10.11 17.28 12.49
N LEU A 142 9.56 16.89 13.64
CA LEU A 142 8.12 16.79 13.88
C LEU A 142 7.39 18.13 13.67
N MET A 143 8.07 19.25 13.93
CA MET A 143 7.50 20.60 13.77
C MET A 143 7.43 21.04 12.32
N GLU A 144 8.33 20.54 11.46
CA GLU A 144 8.37 20.89 10.05
C GLU A 144 7.63 19.89 9.16
N TYR A 145 7.40 18.68 9.67
CA TYR A 145 6.73 17.62 8.91
C TYR A 145 5.26 17.96 8.64
N ARG A 146 4.84 17.82 7.38
CA ARG A 146 3.44 17.98 6.96
C ARG A 146 2.77 16.60 6.83
N PRO A 147 1.88 16.24 7.76
CA PRO A 147 1.25 14.93 7.75
C PRO A 147 0.24 14.79 6.59
N GLN A 148 0.13 13.58 6.06
CA GLN A 148 -0.88 13.25 5.05
C GLN A 148 -2.24 12.88 5.68
N CYS A 149 -2.23 12.47 6.95
CA CYS A 149 -3.45 12.06 7.64
C CYS A 149 -4.41 13.22 7.91
N CYS A 150 -3.91 14.46 8.08
CA CYS A 150 -4.72 15.65 8.35
C CYS A 150 -3.95 16.94 8.04
N GLU A 151 -4.69 18.02 7.81
CA GLU A 151 -4.11 19.37 7.70
C GLU A 151 -3.78 19.98 9.07
N ASP A 152 -4.33 19.44 10.15
CA ASP A 152 -4.11 19.91 11.53
C ASP A 152 -2.80 19.32 12.09
N GLN A 153 -1.71 20.05 11.86
CA GLN A 153 -0.37 19.68 12.34
C GLN A 153 -0.33 19.52 13.87
N LYS A 154 -1.09 20.34 14.62
CA LYS A 154 -1.14 20.23 16.08
C LYS A 154 -1.77 18.91 16.54
N LEU A 155 -2.82 18.48 15.85
CA LEU A 155 -3.44 17.19 16.13
C LEU A 155 -2.45 16.04 15.88
N PHE A 156 -1.71 16.10 14.78
CA PHE A 156 -0.68 15.10 14.47
C PHE A 156 0.40 15.05 15.55
N GLN A 157 0.94 16.21 15.95
CA GLN A 157 1.96 16.30 17.00
C GLN A 157 1.45 15.73 18.33
N GLN A 158 0.24 16.11 18.76
CA GLN A 158 -0.38 15.59 19.97
C GLN A 158 -0.54 14.06 19.93
N MET A 159 -0.97 13.50 18.79
CA MET A 159 -1.11 12.05 18.64
C MET A 159 0.24 11.35 18.68
N PHE A 160 1.26 11.94 18.05
CA PHE A 160 2.64 11.43 18.10
C PHE A 160 3.18 11.40 19.53
N GLU A 161 3.10 12.53 20.25
CA GLU A 161 3.60 12.65 21.61
C GLU A 161 2.87 11.68 22.57
N GLN A 162 1.54 11.62 22.53
CA GLN A 162 0.75 10.70 23.34
C GLN A 162 1.09 9.23 23.07
N TYR A 163 1.40 8.90 21.82
CA TYR A 163 1.81 7.56 21.45
C TYR A 163 3.19 7.21 22.00
N GLU A 164 4.17 8.11 21.91
CA GLU A 164 5.50 7.91 22.48
C GLU A 164 5.45 7.83 24.04
N GLU A 165 4.63 8.67 24.70
CA GLU A 165 4.38 8.59 26.13
C GLU A 165 3.74 7.25 26.54
N TYR A 166 2.76 6.79 25.78
CA TYR A 166 2.12 5.49 26.01
C TYR A 166 3.14 4.35 25.95
N LYS A 167 3.95 4.30 24.89
CA LYS A 167 4.99 3.27 24.76
C LYS A 167 6.01 3.33 25.90
N THR A 168 6.43 4.53 26.28
CA THR A 168 7.38 4.72 27.39
C THR A 168 6.81 4.23 28.71
N ARG A 169 5.55 4.59 29.02
CA ARG A 169 4.87 4.19 30.25
C ARG A 169 4.74 2.68 30.42
N TYR A 170 4.45 1.97 29.31
CA TYR A 170 4.23 0.52 29.33
C TYR A 170 5.45 -0.28 28.88
N GLN A 171 6.61 0.37 28.71
CA GLN A 171 7.87 -0.23 28.24
C GLN A 171 7.68 -1.01 26.92
N LEU A 172 6.91 -0.43 25.99
CA LEU A 172 6.63 -0.99 24.68
C LEU A 172 7.52 -0.35 23.62
N ILE A 173 7.78 -1.10 22.57
CA ILE A 173 8.43 -0.63 21.34
C ILE A 173 7.61 -1.06 20.13
N ASP A 174 7.50 -0.21 19.14
CA ASP A 174 6.97 -0.57 17.82
C ASP A 174 8.10 -1.02 16.87
N PHE A 175 7.74 -1.33 15.63
CA PHE A 175 8.72 -1.77 14.63
C PHE A 175 9.75 -0.68 14.27
N ASP A 176 9.36 0.59 14.32
CA ASP A 176 10.26 1.71 14.03
C ASP A 176 11.24 1.94 15.19
N ASP A 177 10.76 1.83 16.44
CA ASP A 177 11.63 1.85 17.63
C ASP A 177 12.64 0.73 17.64
N MET A 178 12.27 -0.43 17.11
CA MET A 178 13.15 -1.59 17.05
C MET A 178 14.43 -1.29 16.24
N LEU A 179 14.30 -0.61 15.12
CA LEU A 179 15.44 -0.18 14.32
C LEU A 179 16.30 0.85 15.08
N LEU A 180 15.66 1.88 15.63
CA LEU A 180 16.34 2.97 16.33
C LEU A 180 17.11 2.46 17.56
N LYS A 181 16.45 1.66 18.40
CA LYS A 181 17.06 1.11 19.63
C LYS A 181 18.19 0.11 19.33
N ALA A 182 18.04 -0.69 18.25
CA ALA A 182 19.13 -1.58 17.83
C ALA A 182 20.34 -0.79 17.34
N TYR A 183 20.11 0.29 16.56
CA TYR A 183 21.17 1.19 16.13
C TYR A 183 21.88 1.86 17.31
N GLN A 184 21.13 2.38 18.28
CA GLN A 184 21.68 2.96 19.53
C GLN A 184 22.46 1.92 20.33
N CYS A 185 21.93 0.70 20.50
CA CYS A 185 22.63 -0.37 21.17
C CYS A 185 23.97 -0.68 20.52
N MET A 186 24.02 -0.75 19.19
CA MET A 186 25.28 -0.99 18.47
C MET A 186 26.28 0.17 18.58
N GLN A 187 25.81 1.42 18.71
CA GLN A 187 26.67 2.60 18.87
C GLN A 187 27.24 2.72 20.29
N GLU A 188 26.45 2.41 21.30
CA GLU A 188 26.77 2.67 22.71
C GLU A 188 27.43 1.45 23.37
N ASN A 189 27.11 0.23 22.93
CA ASN A 189 27.63 -1.01 23.45
C ASN A 189 28.71 -1.61 22.53
N GLN A 190 29.96 -1.36 22.87
CA GLN A 190 31.10 -1.88 22.08
C GLN A 190 31.16 -3.41 22.01
N GLU A 191 30.74 -4.10 23.07
CA GLU A 191 30.70 -5.58 23.11
C GLU A 191 29.66 -6.10 22.09
N CYS A 192 28.50 -5.44 22.01
CA CYS A 192 27.47 -5.77 21.03
C CYS A 192 27.99 -5.65 19.60
N LEU A 193 28.62 -4.53 19.26
CA LEU A 193 29.11 -4.30 17.92
C LEU A 193 30.27 -5.24 17.57
N ALA A 194 31.19 -5.47 18.49
CA ALA A 194 32.32 -6.40 18.30
C ALA A 194 31.81 -7.83 18.05
N TRP A 195 30.88 -8.31 18.89
CA TRP A 195 30.27 -9.63 18.72
C TRP A 195 29.55 -9.78 17.38
N LEU A 196 28.81 -8.75 16.94
CA LEU A 196 28.11 -8.79 15.65
C LEU A 196 29.08 -8.85 14.48
N ARG A 197 30.17 -8.08 14.52
CA ARG A 197 31.20 -8.05 13.45
C ARG A 197 32.02 -9.33 13.40
N GLU A 198 32.28 -9.94 14.55
CA GLU A 198 32.92 -11.25 14.62
C GLU A 198 32.03 -12.32 14.03
N LYS A 199 30.71 -12.28 14.39
CA LYS A 199 29.76 -13.27 13.90
C LYS A 199 29.44 -13.09 12.41
N TYR A 200 29.24 -11.88 11.94
CA TYR A 200 28.81 -11.61 10.56
C TYR A 200 29.91 -10.91 9.76
N GLN A 201 30.81 -11.69 9.24
CA GLN A 201 31.96 -11.20 8.48
C GLN A 201 31.63 -10.92 7.01
N TYR A 202 30.59 -11.58 6.47
CA TYR A 202 30.11 -11.44 5.10
C TYR A 202 28.63 -11.08 5.11
N ILE A 203 28.32 -9.86 4.67
CA ILE A 203 26.96 -9.33 4.68
C ILE A 203 26.48 -9.16 3.25
N GLN A 204 25.30 -9.69 2.95
CA GLN A 204 24.63 -9.51 1.67
C GLN A 204 23.24 -8.91 1.90
N VAL A 205 22.87 -7.91 1.10
CA VAL A 205 21.56 -7.24 1.20
C VAL A 205 20.88 -7.28 -0.17
N ASP A 206 19.74 -7.95 -0.26
CA ASP A 206 18.88 -7.95 -1.44
C ASP A 206 17.84 -6.82 -1.37
N GLU A 207 17.34 -6.38 -2.52
CA GLU A 207 16.37 -5.29 -2.69
C GLU A 207 16.83 -4.00 -1.99
N TYR A 208 18.14 -3.67 -2.07
CA TYR A 208 18.76 -2.57 -1.34
C TYR A 208 18.15 -1.20 -1.66
N GLN A 209 17.53 -1.02 -2.82
CA GLN A 209 16.81 0.19 -3.21
C GLN A 209 15.58 0.50 -2.34
N ASP A 210 15.10 -0.46 -1.55
CA ASP A 210 13.95 -0.27 -0.65
C ASP A 210 14.37 0.09 0.79
N THR A 211 15.65 0.34 1.01
CA THR A 211 16.24 0.67 2.31
C THR A 211 16.00 2.16 2.65
N ASN A 212 15.70 2.46 3.92
CA ASN A 212 15.66 3.81 4.45
C ASN A 212 17.00 4.25 5.05
N PHE A 213 17.13 5.50 5.47
CA PHE A 213 18.40 6.02 6.01
C PHE A 213 18.82 5.32 7.30
N LEU A 214 17.90 5.04 8.23
CA LEU A 214 18.23 4.36 9.47
C LEU A 214 18.70 2.91 9.24
N GLN A 215 18.04 2.20 8.32
CA GLN A 215 18.46 0.85 7.93
C GLN A 215 19.84 0.84 7.27
N ARG A 216 20.10 1.83 6.39
CA ARG A 216 21.45 2.03 5.81
C ARG A 216 22.50 2.22 6.89
N ASP A 217 22.25 3.13 7.83
CA ASP A 217 23.22 3.48 8.87
C ASP A 217 23.50 2.28 9.77
N LEU A 218 22.50 1.46 10.05
CA LEU A 218 22.63 0.20 10.79
C LEU A 218 23.49 -0.81 10.02
N ILE A 219 23.25 -0.99 8.70
CA ILE A 219 24.04 -1.88 7.85
C ILE A 219 25.49 -1.39 7.77
N TYR A 220 25.72 -0.09 7.61
CA TYR A 220 27.07 0.48 7.52
C TYR A 220 27.82 0.39 8.86
N LEU A 221 27.12 0.61 9.97
CA LEU A 221 27.70 0.43 11.30
C LEU A 221 28.12 -1.03 11.52
N LEU A 222 27.32 -1.99 11.06
CA LEU A 222 27.62 -3.41 11.15
C LEU A 222 28.82 -3.80 10.28
N ALA A 223 28.80 -3.40 9.00
CA ALA A 223 29.85 -3.73 8.04
C ALA A 223 31.19 -3.04 8.38
N GLY A 224 31.15 -1.80 8.89
CA GLY A 224 32.35 -0.99 9.08
C GLY A 224 32.96 -0.48 7.77
N GLU A 225 34.10 0.17 7.86
CA GLU A 225 34.78 0.78 6.70
C GLU A 225 35.39 -0.26 5.73
N HIS A 226 35.84 -1.38 6.26
CA HIS A 226 36.57 -2.41 5.52
C HIS A 226 35.85 -3.77 5.47
N GLY A 227 34.60 -3.83 5.91
CA GLY A 227 33.85 -5.08 5.93
C GLY A 227 33.43 -5.58 4.55
N ASN A 228 33.11 -6.87 4.46
CA ASN A 228 32.64 -7.50 3.23
C ASN A 228 31.13 -7.29 3.11
N LEU A 229 30.73 -6.26 2.36
CA LEU A 229 29.34 -5.87 2.15
C LEU A 229 28.96 -5.91 0.67
N ALA A 230 28.08 -6.82 0.31
CA ALA A 230 27.48 -6.88 -1.02
C ALA A 230 26.02 -6.40 -0.99
N VAL A 231 25.71 -5.34 -1.72
CA VAL A 231 24.35 -4.83 -1.86
C VAL A 231 23.87 -5.05 -3.30
N VAL A 232 22.64 -5.57 -3.42
CA VAL A 232 22.03 -5.88 -4.72
C VAL A 232 20.69 -5.22 -4.81
N GLY A 233 20.40 -4.56 -5.93
CA GLY A 233 19.15 -3.88 -6.11
C GLY A 233 18.92 -3.36 -7.52
N ASP A 234 17.71 -2.79 -7.69
CA ASP A 234 17.30 -2.08 -8.89
C ASP A 234 16.64 -0.75 -8.48
N ASP A 235 17.35 0.34 -8.62
CA ASP A 235 16.86 1.68 -8.29
C ASP A 235 15.59 2.06 -9.06
N ASP A 236 15.39 1.49 -10.25
CA ASP A 236 14.15 1.65 -11.03
C ASP A 236 12.95 0.88 -10.44
N GLN A 237 13.17 0.01 -9.46
CA GLN A 237 12.13 -0.70 -8.71
C GLN A 237 11.93 -0.21 -7.27
N SER A 238 12.50 0.95 -6.90
CA SER A 238 12.25 1.59 -5.61
C SER A 238 10.85 2.23 -5.61
N ILE A 239 9.88 1.57 -4.98
CA ILE A 239 8.47 1.93 -4.97
C ILE A 239 7.86 1.97 -3.55
N TYR A 240 8.67 1.95 -2.51
CA TYR A 240 8.24 2.00 -1.11
C TYR A 240 8.62 3.32 -0.42
N GLY A 241 8.68 4.42 -1.16
CA GLY A 241 8.92 5.76 -0.62
C GLY A 241 7.91 6.15 0.45
N PHE A 242 6.65 5.72 0.31
CA PHE A 242 5.61 5.90 1.33
C PHE A 242 5.88 5.13 2.65
N ARG A 243 6.81 4.17 2.66
CA ARG A 243 7.33 3.48 3.85
C ARG A 243 8.68 4.00 4.29
N GLY A 244 9.13 5.12 3.73
CA GLY A 244 10.41 5.74 4.06
C GLY A 244 11.60 5.24 3.23
N ALA A 245 11.41 4.32 2.26
CA ALA A 245 12.49 3.92 1.35
C ALA A 245 13.03 5.12 0.57
N ARG A 246 14.35 5.12 0.34
CA ARG A 246 15.05 6.21 -0.32
C ARG A 246 15.99 5.67 -1.40
N PRO A 247 15.66 5.86 -2.68
CA PRO A 247 16.54 5.40 -3.77
C PRO A 247 17.94 6.03 -3.70
N GLU A 248 18.08 7.21 -3.08
CA GLU A 248 19.35 7.88 -2.84
C GLU A 248 20.32 7.02 -2.02
N VAL A 249 19.81 6.14 -1.15
CA VAL A 249 20.63 5.20 -0.36
C VAL A 249 21.49 4.33 -1.28
N MET A 250 20.90 3.81 -2.35
CA MET A 250 21.61 3.01 -3.33
C MET A 250 22.44 3.87 -4.29
N LEU A 251 21.90 4.98 -4.76
CA LEU A 251 22.56 5.86 -5.72
C LEU A 251 23.83 6.49 -5.18
N ARG A 252 23.88 6.73 -3.86
CA ARG A 252 25.01 7.34 -3.16
C ARG A 252 25.86 6.36 -2.39
N PHE A 253 25.78 5.07 -2.67
CA PHE A 253 26.55 4.03 -1.99
C PHE A 253 28.07 4.28 -2.11
N GLN A 254 28.52 4.75 -3.28
CA GLN A 254 29.93 5.08 -3.53
C GLN A 254 30.44 6.26 -2.70
N ASP A 255 29.57 7.17 -2.24
CA ASP A 255 29.97 8.29 -1.38
C ASP A 255 30.53 7.81 -0.02
N PHE A 256 30.08 6.62 0.42
CA PHE A 256 30.49 5.99 1.68
C PHE A 256 31.61 4.97 1.48
N TYR A 257 31.63 4.30 0.33
CA TYR A 257 32.62 3.28 -0.03
C TYR A 257 33.24 3.63 -1.39
N PRO A 258 34.26 4.52 -1.40
CA PRO A 258 34.87 5.04 -2.65
C PRO A 258 35.46 3.92 -3.56
N ASP A 259 36.01 2.88 -2.96
CA ASP A 259 36.66 1.75 -3.67
C ASP A 259 35.70 0.60 -4.01
N VAL A 260 34.37 0.84 -3.90
CA VAL A 260 33.36 -0.18 -4.16
C VAL A 260 33.46 -0.77 -5.58
N LYS A 261 33.35 -2.10 -5.65
CA LYS A 261 33.30 -2.82 -6.93
C LYS A 261 31.90 -2.72 -7.51
N PHE A 262 31.79 -2.32 -8.78
CA PHE A 262 30.52 -2.21 -9.51
C PHE A 262 30.32 -3.39 -10.45
N VAL A 263 29.15 -4.04 -10.33
CA VAL A 263 28.71 -5.03 -11.32
C VAL A 263 27.30 -4.67 -11.83
N ARG A 264 27.11 -4.73 -13.15
CA ARG A 264 25.81 -4.50 -13.79
C ARG A 264 25.29 -5.81 -14.37
N MET A 265 24.12 -6.25 -13.88
CA MET A 265 23.41 -7.42 -14.39
C MET A 265 22.29 -6.93 -15.32
N ASN A 266 22.64 -6.68 -16.58
CA ASN A 266 21.78 -6.02 -17.57
C ASN A 266 20.90 -6.98 -18.36
N THR A 267 21.12 -8.30 -18.30
CA THR A 267 20.38 -9.29 -19.06
C THR A 267 19.08 -9.67 -18.36
N ASN A 268 17.94 -9.43 -19.00
CA ASN A 268 16.63 -9.85 -18.53
C ASN A 268 16.26 -11.21 -19.10
N TYR A 269 16.06 -12.20 -18.22
CA TYR A 269 15.67 -13.58 -18.55
C TYR A 269 14.16 -13.83 -18.43
N ARG A 270 13.37 -12.81 -18.05
CA ARG A 270 11.93 -12.94 -17.79
C ARG A 270 11.09 -12.60 -19.00
N SER A 271 11.31 -11.41 -19.56
CA SER A 271 10.38 -10.78 -20.49
C SER A 271 10.90 -10.79 -21.92
N CYS A 272 9.99 -10.88 -22.87
CA CYS A 272 10.27 -10.68 -24.28
C CYS A 272 10.80 -9.28 -24.61
N SER A 273 11.55 -9.15 -25.70
CA SER A 273 12.30 -7.94 -26.07
C SER A 273 11.44 -6.70 -26.23
N GLY A 274 10.23 -6.80 -26.76
CA GLY A 274 9.31 -5.67 -26.94
C GLY A 274 8.81 -5.09 -25.63
N ILE A 275 8.58 -5.93 -24.60
CA ILE A 275 8.18 -5.48 -23.26
C ILE A 275 9.31 -4.70 -22.61
N ILE A 276 10.54 -5.21 -22.71
CA ILE A 276 11.74 -4.56 -22.16
C ILE A 276 11.95 -3.20 -22.82
N LYS A 277 11.84 -3.11 -24.16
CA LYS A 277 11.95 -1.85 -24.91
C LYS A 277 10.92 -0.82 -24.45
N ALA A 278 9.66 -1.24 -24.29
CA ALA A 278 8.59 -0.36 -23.84
C ALA A 278 8.82 0.14 -22.39
N ALA A 279 9.22 -0.75 -21.48
CA ALA A 279 9.52 -0.40 -20.10
C ALA A 279 10.77 0.50 -19.98
N ASP A 280 11.84 0.25 -20.77
CA ASP A 280 13.03 1.09 -20.82
C ASP A 280 12.73 2.49 -21.34
N GLN A 281 11.90 2.61 -22.38
CA GLN A 281 11.47 3.92 -22.88
C GLN A 281 10.71 4.73 -21.84
N LEU A 282 9.91 4.09 -21.00
CA LEU A 282 9.21 4.74 -19.90
C LEU A 282 10.18 5.23 -18.83
N ILE A 283 11.02 4.30 -18.31
CA ILE A 283 11.82 4.59 -17.11
C ILE A 283 12.98 5.56 -17.37
N LYS A 284 13.45 5.68 -18.59
CA LYS A 284 14.47 6.67 -19.02
C LYS A 284 14.05 8.13 -18.83
N ASN A 285 12.78 8.40 -18.58
CA ASN A 285 12.31 9.74 -18.23
C ASN A 285 12.57 10.09 -16.75
N ASN A 286 12.97 9.17 -15.91
CA ASN A 286 13.45 9.44 -14.56
C ASN A 286 14.89 9.97 -14.62
N THR A 287 15.19 10.93 -13.76
CA THR A 287 16.51 11.55 -13.67
C THR A 287 17.34 10.99 -12.52
N SER A 288 16.69 10.60 -11.42
CA SER A 288 17.33 10.01 -10.24
C SER A 288 17.44 8.49 -10.40
N ARG A 289 18.42 8.05 -11.21
CA ARG A 289 18.68 6.64 -11.50
C ARG A 289 20.08 6.37 -12.04
N PHE A 290 20.54 5.13 -11.90
CA PHE A 290 21.74 4.67 -12.61
C PHE A 290 21.49 4.58 -14.12
N ALA A 291 22.51 4.88 -14.92
CA ALA A 291 22.47 4.61 -16.35
C ALA A 291 22.57 3.09 -16.58
N LYS A 292 21.56 2.51 -17.22
CA LYS A 292 21.44 1.08 -17.50
C LYS A 292 21.13 0.85 -18.99
N GLU A 293 21.65 -0.23 -19.52
CA GLU A 293 21.33 -0.73 -20.85
C GLU A 293 20.72 -2.13 -20.68
N PHE A 294 19.44 -2.29 -21.00
CA PHE A 294 18.76 -3.56 -20.84
C PHE A 294 18.95 -4.45 -22.08
N GLN A 295 19.27 -5.71 -21.84
CA GLN A 295 19.39 -6.74 -22.88
C GLN A 295 18.35 -7.82 -22.61
N ALA A 296 17.55 -8.14 -23.62
CA ALA A 296 16.64 -9.26 -23.56
C ALA A 296 17.41 -10.56 -23.82
N PHE A 297 17.20 -11.57 -22.99
CA PHE A 297 17.65 -12.92 -23.26
C PHE A 297 16.75 -13.61 -24.31
N HIS A 298 15.43 -13.36 -24.22
CA HIS A 298 14.45 -13.84 -25.20
C HIS A 298 14.37 -12.86 -26.35
N GLU A 299 14.73 -13.34 -27.55
CA GLU A 299 14.73 -12.52 -28.78
C GLU A 299 13.31 -12.26 -29.31
N GLU A 300 12.34 -13.11 -28.94
CA GLU A 300 10.95 -12.92 -29.30
C GLU A 300 10.46 -11.53 -28.86
N GLU A 301 9.74 -10.87 -29.75
CA GLU A 301 9.26 -9.53 -29.52
C GLU A 301 8.18 -9.50 -28.43
N GLY A 302 7.37 -10.58 -28.33
CA GLY A 302 6.20 -10.62 -27.46
C GLY A 302 5.13 -9.64 -27.92
N THR A 303 4.21 -9.27 -27.03
CA THR A 303 3.12 -8.38 -27.40
C THR A 303 3.00 -7.23 -26.41
N VAL A 304 3.05 -5.99 -26.90
CA VAL A 304 2.67 -4.79 -26.13
C VAL A 304 1.53 -4.10 -26.87
N ARG A 305 0.33 -4.11 -26.30
CA ARG A 305 -0.87 -3.53 -26.92
C ARG A 305 -1.53 -2.50 -26.01
N GLN A 306 -2.00 -1.42 -26.62
CA GLN A 306 -2.79 -0.40 -25.93
C GLN A 306 -4.25 -0.51 -26.37
N TYR A 307 -5.16 -0.50 -25.40
CA TYR A 307 -6.59 -0.53 -25.62
C TYR A 307 -7.25 0.70 -25.02
N VAL A 308 -8.14 1.32 -25.79
CA VAL A 308 -8.89 2.50 -25.34
C VAL A 308 -10.37 2.19 -25.44
N SER A 309 -11.06 2.17 -24.31
CA SER A 309 -12.51 1.98 -24.23
C SER A 309 -13.24 3.31 -24.14
N LYS A 310 -14.55 3.29 -24.23
CA LYS A 310 -15.38 4.48 -24.02
C LYS A 310 -15.31 4.92 -22.56
N ASP A 311 -15.62 4.01 -21.66
CA ASP A 311 -15.66 4.24 -20.22
C ASP A 311 -15.05 3.05 -19.47
N ARG A 312 -14.95 3.18 -18.15
CA ARG A 312 -14.37 2.16 -17.28
C ARG A 312 -15.14 0.84 -17.26
N PRO A 313 -16.49 0.81 -17.20
CA PRO A 313 -17.23 -0.44 -17.32
C PRO A 313 -16.95 -1.20 -18.62
N GLU A 314 -16.88 -0.51 -19.75
CA GLU A 314 -16.54 -1.12 -21.04
C GLU A 314 -15.11 -1.65 -21.07
N GLU A 315 -14.15 -0.92 -20.45
CA GLU A 315 -12.76 -1.38 -20.32
C GLU A 315 -12.70 -2.74 -19.62
N ILE A 316 -13.32 -2.84 -18.43
CA ILE A 316 -13.27 -4.07 -17.63
C ILE A 316 -14.02 -5.21 -18.31
N LEU A 317 -15.15 -4.92 -18.96
CA LEU A 317 -15.90 -5.94 -19.70
C LEU A 317 -15.09 -6.51 -20.89
N LYS A 318 -14.39 -5.66 -21.65
CA LYS A 318 -13.50 -6.08 -22.75
C LYS A 318 -12.35 -6.92 -22.24
N ILE A 319 -11.71 -6.51 -21.14
CA ILE A 319 -10.62 -7.28 -20.52
C ILE A 319 -11.14 -8.66 -20.09
N ALA A 320 -12.27 -8.72 -19.42
CA ALA A 320 -12.87 -9.99 -18.99
C ALA A 320 -13.20 -10.90 -20.19
N ALA A 321 -13.72 -10.34 -21.28
CA ALA A 321 -13.99 -11.09 -22.50
C ALA A 321 -12.69 -11.64 -23.14
N MET A 322 -11.63 -10.84 -23.21
CA MET A 322 -10.32 -11.28 -23.69
C MET A 322 -9.72 -12.40 -22.82
N ILE A 323 -9.86 -12.28 -21.50
CA ILE A 323 -9.40 -13.31 -20.56
C ILE A 323 -10.21 -14.60 -20.72
N GLN A 324 -11.53 -14.48 -20.89
CA GLN A 324 -12.39 -15.63 -21.13
C GLN A 324 -12.00 -16.36 -22.42
N GLU A 325 -11.69 -15.62 -23.49
CA GLU A 325 -11.18 -16.17 -24.75
C GLU A 325 -9.84 -16.89 -24.58
N LEU A 326 -8.88 -16.30 -23.83
CA LEU A 326 -7.60 -16.93 -23.52
C LEU A 326 -7.80 -18.27 -22.78
N ILE A 327 -8.67 -18.29 -21.77
CA ILE A 327 -8.97 -19.51 -21.00
C ILE A 327 -9.65 -20.57 -21.89
N GLN A 328 -10.59 -20.17 -22.75
CA GLN A 328 -11.25 -21.06 -23.70
C GLN A 328 -10.27 -21.65 -24.71
N ASN A 329 -9.21 -20.91 -25.06
CA ASN A 329 -8.14 -21.36 -25.93
C ASN A 329 -7.06 -22.18 -25.18
N GLY A 330 -7.29 -22.55 -23.94
CA GLY A 330 -6.42 -23.42 -23.14
C GLY A 330 -5.35 -22.74 -22.31
N GLU A 331 -5.37 -21.40 -22.18
CA GLU A 331 -4.43 -20.71 -21.27
C GLU A 331 -4.83 -20.95 -19.80
N ASP A 332 -3.83 -21.23 -18.96
CA ASP A 332 -4.06 -21.37 -17.51
C ASP A 332 -4.39 -20.00 -16.91
N PRO A 333 -5.54 -19.86 -16.20
CA PRO A 333 -5.88 -18.61 -15.51
C PRO A 333 -4.78 -18.09 -14.58
N SER A 334 -3.96 -18.97 -14.03
CA SER A 334 -2.84 -18.59 -13.14
C SER A 334 -1.70 -17.85 -13.88
N ASN A 335 -1.66 -17.93 -15.20
CA ASN A 335 -0.72 -17.20 -16.05
C ASN A 335 -1.19 -15.78 -16.38
N ILE A 336 -2.35 -15.35 -15.88
CA ILE A 336 -2.97 -14.08 -16.23
C ILE A 336 -3.07 -13.20 -14.97
N ALA A 337 -2.68 -11.93 -15.10
CA ALA A 337 -2.85 -10.95 -14.03
C ALA A 337 -3.52 -9.67 -14.53
N ILE A 338 -4.35 -9.07 -13.66
CA ILE A 338 -4.89 -7.72 -13.79
C ILE A 338 -4.25 -6.88 -12.70
N LEU A 339 -3.52 -5.85 -13.10
CA LEU A 339 -2.82 -4.94 -12.20
C LEU A 339 -3.48 -3.57 -12.20
N TYR A 340 -3.66 -3.02 -11.00
CA TYR A 340 -4.30 -1.72 -10.77
C TYR A 340 -3.53 -0.90 -9.74
N ARG A 341 -3.79 0.43 -9.70
CA ARG A 341 -3.06 1.34 -8.81
C ARG A 341 -3.56 1.29 -7.36
N THR A 342 -4.87 1.16 -7.17
CA THR A 342 -5.49 1.15 -5.84
C THR A 342 -6.47 -0.01 -5.67
N ASN A 343 -6.63 -0.50 -4.45
CA ASN A 343 -7.55 -1.61 -4.14
C ASN A 343 -9.02 -1.31 -4.49
N GLN A 344 -9.44 -0.04 -4.50
CA GLN A 344 -10.79 0.34 -4.89
C GLN A 344 -11.13 -0.06 -6.34
N GLN A 345 -10.11 -0.10 -7.22
CA GLN A 345 -10.30 -0.50 -8.60
C GLN A 345 -10.67 -1.99 -8.75
N ALA A 346 -10.27 -2.82 -7.79
CA ALA A 346 -10.50 -4.25 -7.81
C ALA A 346 -12.00 -4.64 -7.73
N GLU A 347 -12.85 -3.81 -7.15
CA GLU A 347 -14.25 -4.16 -6.92
C GLU A 347 -15.00 -4.41 -8.24
N LEU A 348 -14.91 -3.47 -9.20
CA LEU A 348 -15.56 -3.63 -10.50
C LEU A 348 -14.99 -4.81 -11.28
N VAL A 349 -13.67 -5.04 -11.17
CA VAL A 349 -13.02 -6.19 -11.80
C VAL A 349 -13.59 -7.49 -11.23
N ALA A 350 -13.65 -7.60 -9.90
CA ALA A 350 -14.19 -8.77 -9.23
C ALA A 350 -15.67 -9.01 -9.58
N ASP A 351 -16.50 -7.95 -9.59
CA ASP A 351 -17.91 -8.02 -10.01
C ASP A 351 -18.04 -8.60 -11.43
N THR A 352 -17.23 -8.12 -12.36
CA THR A 352 -17.26 -8.57 -13.74
C THR A 352 -16.78 -10.02 -13.87
N MET A 353 -15.69 -10.39 -13.20
CA MET A 353 -15.19 -11.77 -13.16
C MET A 353 -16.23 -12.72 -12.59
N MET A 354 -16.90 -12.36 -11.50
CA MET A 354 -17.98 -13.17 -10.91
C MET A 354 -19.15 -13.34 -11.87
N SER A 355 -19.57 -12.27 -12.54
CA SER A 355 -20.70 -12.30 -13.49
C SER A 355 -20.42 -13.18 -14.71
N MET A 356 -19.18 -13.20 -15.18
CA MET A 356 -18.71 -14.03 -16.31
C MET A 356 -18.20 -15.42 -15.88
N LYS A 357 -18.28 -15.75 -14.57
CA LYS A 357 -17.80 -17.02 -13.99
C LYS A 357 -16.31 -17.31 -14.28
N ILE A 358 -15.49 -16.27 -14.33
CA ILE A 358 -14.05 -16.37 -14.49
C ILE A 358 -13.42 -16.55 -13.09
N PRO A 359 -12.64 -17.63 -12.86
CA PRO A 359 -11.98 -17.82 -11.56
C PRO A 359 -10.90 -16.78 -11.34
N PHE A 360 -10.86 -16.17 -10.16
CA PHE A 360 -9.83 -15.20 -9.80
C PHE A 360 -9.32 -15.41 -8.37
N VAL A 361 -8.13 -14.88 -8.12
CA VAL A 361 -7.46 -14.92 -6.82
C VAL A 361 -6.91 -13.53 -6.49
N SER A 362 -6.94 -13.17 -5.21
CA SER A 362 -6.32 -11.93 -4.72
C SER A 362 -5.65 -12.17 -3.38
N THR A 363 -4.42 -11.70 -3.22
CA THR A 363 -3.74 -11.71 -1.91
C THR A 363 -4.15 -10.51 -1.06
N GLU A 364 -4.60 -9.45 -1.70
CA GLU A 364 -5.05 -8.22 -1.06
C GLU A 364 -6.55 -8.27 -0.78
N LYS A 365 -6.99 -7.54 0.25
CA LYS A 365 -8.42 -7.43 0.56
C LYS A 365 -9.11 -6.60 -0.53
N ILE A 366 -9.98 -7.24 -1.32
CA ILE A 366 -10.85 -6.52 -2.26
C ILE A 366 -11.90 -5.79 -1.42
N PRO A 367 -12.05 -4.46 -1.55
CA PRO A 367 -13.09 -3.73 -0.86
C PRO A 367 -14.47 -4.22 -1.32
N SER A 368 -15.39 -4.33 -0.37
CA SER A 368 -16.80 -4.57 -0.69
C SER A 368 -17.59 -3.30 -0.39
N ARG A 369 -18.34 -2.77 -1.36
CA ARG A 369 -19.22 -1.62 -1.13
C ARG A 369 -20.22 -1.87 0.01
N TYR A 370 -20.57 -3.14 0.28
CA TYR A 370 -21.45 -3.50 1.39
C TYR A 370 -20.77 -3.51 2.76
N GLN A 371 -19.44 -3.34 2.83
CA GLN A 371 -18.66 -3.07 4.04
C GLN A 371 -18.31 -1.57 4.18
N HIS A 372 -18.70 -0.73 3.22
CA HIS A 372 -18.48 0.70 3.26
C HIS A 372 -19.39 1.36 4.31
N TRP A 373 -18.92 2.42 4.97
CA TRP A 373 -19.65 3.12 6.02
C TRP A 373 -21.04 3.64 5.56
N MET A 374 -21.19 4.02 4.30
CA MET A 374 -22.48 4.43 3.73
C MET A 374 -23.52 3.29 3.78
N PHE A 375 -23.09 2.05 3.60
CA PHE A 375 -23.99 0.91 3.69
C PHE A 375 -24.41 0.61 5.14
N GLU A 376 -23.51 0.86 6.10
CA GLU A 376 -23.84 0.81 7.53
C GLU A 376 -24.88 1.90 7.89
N ASP A 377 -24.79 3.11 7.29
CA ASP A 377 -25.81 4.14 7.45
C ASP A 377 -27.16 3.69 6.89
N ILE A 378 -27.17 3.06 5.70
CA ILE A 378 -28.39 2.49 5.09
C ILE A 378 -29.04 1.46 6.04
N LYS A 379 -28.24 0.55 6.60
CA LYS A 379 -28.73 -0.46 7.56
C LYS A 379 -29.29 0.19 8.83
N SER A 380 -28.62 1.20 9.36
CA SER A 380 -29.07 1.92 10.56
C SER A 380 -30.36 2.69 10.29
N TYR A 381 -30.46 3.41 9.18
CA TYR A 381 -31.70 4.08 8.77
C TYR A 381 -32.85 3.09 8.61
N ARG A 382 -32.61 1.92 8.02
CA ARG A 382 -33.61 0.88 7.84
C ARG A 382 -34.17 0.38 9.17
N LYS A 383 -33.27 -0.01 10.10
CA LYS A 383 -33.67 -0.47 11.43
C LYS A 383 -34.49 0.57 12.19
N LEU A 384 -34.12 1.85 12.08
CA LEU A 384 -34.86 2.95 12.72
C LEU A 384 -36.20 3.19 12.05
N ALA A 385 -36.28 3.11 10.72
CA ALA A 385 -37.55 3.30 9.97
C ALA A 385 -38.53 2.16 10.26
N GLU A 386 -38.07 0.92 10.34
CA GLU A 386 -38.91 -0.24 10.69
C GLU A 386 -39.17 -0.34 12.20
N GLU A 387 -38.46 0.41 13.01
CA GLU A 387 -38.52 0.34 14.48
C GLU A 387 -38.14 -1.04 15.04
N GLU A 388 -37.39 -1.84 14.23
CA GLU A 388 -37.05 -3.23 14.53
C GLU A 388 -35.54 -3.42 14.66
N GLY A 389 -35.11 -4.03 15.76
CA GLY A 389 -33.70 -4.43 15.99
C GLY A 389 -32.71 -3.27 16.02
N TRP A 390 -33.17 -2.02 16.17
CA TRP A 390 -32.29 -0.87 16.28
C TRP A 390 -31.65 -0.74 17.66
N THR A 391 -30.50 -0.13 17.70
CA THR A 391 -29.74 0.17 18.93
C THR A 391 -29.50 1.67 19.05
N ARG A 392 -29.10 2.13 20.24
CA ARG A 392 -28.65 3.52 20.43
C ARG A 392 -27.48 3.88 19.51
N GLN A 393 -26.67 2.91 19.15
CA GLN A 393 -25.55 3.09 18.23
C GLN A 393 -26.05 3.38 16.81
N ASP A 394 -27.09 2.71 16.34
CA ASP A 394 -27.73 2.99 15.04
C ASP A 394 -28.28 4.42 15.00
N LEU A 395 -28.95 4.85 16.06
CA LEU A 395 -29.45 6.23 16.18
C LEU A 395 -28.30 7.25 16.21
N PHE A 396 -27.27 6.99 17.00
CA PHE A 396 -26.08 7.86 17.07
C PHE A 396 -25.41 8.03 15.72
N ARG A 397 -25.33 6.95 14.94
CA ARG A 397 -24.72 6.93 13.61
C ARG A 397 -25.41 7.90 12.66
N VAL A 398 -26.73 7.90 12.57
CA VAL A 398 -27.45 8.60 11.50
C VAL A 398 -28.18 9.88 11.92
N LEU A 399 -28.30 10.14 13.19
CA LEU A 399 -29.07 11.29 13.70
C LEU A 399 -28.56 12.63 13.15
N ASN A 400 -27.25 12.74 12.91
CA ASN A 400 -26.59 13.91 12.31
C ASN A 400 -25.99 13.62 10.91
N HIS A 401 -26.55 12.69 10.16
CA HIS A 401 -26.25 12.44 8.75
C HIS A 401 -27.47 12.71 7.87
N PRO A 402 -27.71 13.94 7.38
CA PRO A 402 -26.90 15.17 7.44
C PRO A 402 -26.91 15.86 8.80
N GLN A 403 -26.10 16.93 8.90
CA GLN A 403 -25.97 17.72 10.14
C GLN A 403 -27.32 18.32 10.55
N ARG A 404 -27.83 17.89 11.73
CA ARG A 404 -29.09 18.35 12.35
C ARG A 404 -28.87 19.06 13.67
N PHE A 405 -27.59 19.22 14.09
CA PHE A 405 -27.21 19.84 15.36
C PHE A 405 -27.80 19.15 16.61
N LEU A 406 -28.14 17.87 16.50
CA LEU A 406 -28.64 17.03 17.59
C LEU A 406 -27.47 16.24 18.24
N GLN A 407 -26.41 16.97 18.66
CA GLN A 407 -25.15 16.36 19.09
C GLN A 407 -25.11 15.94 20.56
N ASP A 408 -25.99 16.50 21.40
CA ASP A 408 -26.00 16.16 22.83
C ASP A 408 -26.47 14.72 23.02
N TYR A 409 -25.76 13.98 23.88
CA TYR A 409 -26.06 12.58 24.16
C TYR A 409 -27.46 12.35 24.72
N LYS A 410 -28.08 13.37 25.31
CA LYS A 410 -29.48 13.34 25.78
C LYS A 410 -30.46 13.00 24.66
N TYR A 411 -30.18 13.39 23.40
CA TYR A 411 -30.99 12.98 22.25
C TYR A 411 -30.91 11.47 22.00
N ILE A 412 -29.72 10.88 22.19
CA ILE A 412 -29.54 9.42 22.08
C ILE A 412 -30.24 8.69 23.24
N GLN A 413 -30.20 9.28 24.46
CA GLN A 413 -30.93 8.73 25.62
C GLN A 413 -32.44 8.80 25.45
N ALA A 414 -32.95 9.83 24.79
CA ALA A 414 -34.38 9.96 24.45
C ALA A 414 -34.86 8.82 23.55
N GLY A 415 -33.95 8.20 22.79
CA GLY A 415 -34.25 7.11 21.88
C GLY A 415 -35.07 7.56 20.68
N LEU A 416 -35.77 6.62 20.03
CA LEU A 416 -36.62 6.89 18.88
C LEU A 416 -38.01 7.38 19.33
N ASP A 417 -38.04 8.48 20.10
CA ASP A 417 -39.23 9.10 20.66
C ASP A 417 -39.21 10.60 20.37
N MET A 418 -40.04 11.04 19.44
CA MET A 418 -40.13 12.44 19.01
C MET A 418 -40.46 13.37 20.18
N LYS A 419 -41.39 12.95 21.07
CA LYS A 419 -41.83 13.79 22.20
C LYS A 419 -40.69 14.01 23.18
N LYS A 420 -39.97 12.95 23.53
CA LYS A 420 -38.77 13.05 24.41
C LYS A 420 -37.66 13.86 23.77
N MET A 421 -37.35 13.66 22.48
CA MET A 421 -36.36 14.48 21.79
C MET A 421 -36.73 15.96 21.79
N ARG A 422 -38.02 16.31 21.58
CA ARG A 422 -38.48 17.69 21.68
C ARG A 422 -38.37 18.26 23.09
N GLN A 423 -38.60 17.47 24.14
CA GLN A 423 -38.35 17.90 25.53
C GLN A 423 -36.89 18.20 25.76
N VAL A 424 -35.97 17.36 25.26
CA VAL A 424 -34.54 17.60 25.32
C VAL A 424 -34.17 18.89 24.57
N ALA A 425 -34.73 19.11 23.36
CA ALA A 425 -34.49 20.34 22.61
C ALA A 425 -34.94 21.59 23.39
N TYR A 426 -36.08 21.50 24.08
CA TYR A 426 -36.56 22.58 24.93
C TYR A 426 -35.65 22.89 26.10
N GLN A 427 -35.08 21.84 26.73
CA GLN A 427 -34.16 21.99 27.87
C GLN A 427 -32.80 22.55 27.45
N LEU A 428 -32.26 22.13 26.33
CA LEU A 428 -30.92 22.48 25.88
C LEU A 428 -30.83 23.82 25.13
N ASN A 429 -31.96 24.30 24.56
CA ASN A 429 -31.98 25.50 23.73
C ASN A 429 -32.84 26.58 24.34
N PRO A 430 -32.32 27.45 25.25
CA PRO A 430 -33.10 28.53 25.84
C PRO A 430 -33.48 29.62 24.84
N VAL A 431 -32.70 29.78 23.76
CA VAL A 431 -32.94 30.74 22.69
C VAL A 431 -34.02 30.21 21.74
N GLN A 432 -35.08 30.98 21.56
CA GLN A 432 -36.29 30.54 20.81
C GLN A 432 -36.01 30.09 19.36
N TRP A 433 -35.20 30.85 18.61
CA TRP A 433 -34.91 30.50 17.22
C TRP A 433 -34.08 29.21 17.10
N LYS A 434 -33.08 29.01 18.00
CA LYS A 434 -32.29 27.75 18.04
C LYS A 434 -33.20 26.57 18.39
N ARG A 435 -34.10 26.75 19.33
CA ARG A 435 -35.06 25.72 19.73
C ARG A 435 -35.98 25.34 18.58
N ASN A 436 -36.55 26.35 17.85
CA ASN A 436 -37.42 26.10 16.70
C ASN A 436 -36.65 25.32 15.62
N ASN A 437 -35.45 25.73 15.22
CA ASN A 437 -34.66 25.01 14.23
C ASN A 437 -34.35 23.55 14.67
N THR A 438 -34.11 23.33 15.95
CA THR A 438 -33.89 21.99 16.50
C THR A 438 -35.17 21.14 16.46
N MET A 439 -36.30 21.74 16.73
CA MET A 439 -37.61 21.07 16.65
C MET A 439 -37.98 20.70 15.21
N ASP A 440 -37.67 21.58 14.27
CA ASP A 440 -37.89 21.33 12.84
C ASP A 440 -36.99 20.18 12.37
N ALA A 441 -35.70 20.17 12.74
CA ALA A 441 -34.78 19.10 12.42
C ALA A 441 -35.20 17.73 13.01
N ILE A 442 -35.76 17.71 14.23
CA ILE A 442 -36.35 16.49 14.81
C ILE A 442 -37.55 16.04 13.98
N THR A 443 -38.43 16.98 13.60
CA THR A 443 -39.62 16.68 12.81
C THR A 443 -39.26 16.11 11.43
N GLU A 444 -38.30 16.74 10.75
CA GLU A 444 -37.78 16.27 9.46
C GLU A 444 -37.16 14.87 9.56
N PHE A 445 -36.42 14.60 10.62
CA PHE A 445 -35.83 13.27 10.84
C PHE A 445 -36.92 12.19 10.96
N PHE A 446 -37.92 12.39 11.81
CA PHE A 446 -39.03 11.42 11.97
C PHE A 446 -39.89 11.32 10.72
N TYR A 447 -40.13 12.43 10.02
CA TYR A 447 -40.81 12.42 8.73
C TYR A 447 -40.04 11.58 7.70
N ALA A 448 -38.75 11.75 7.59
CA ALA A 448 -37.92 10.95 6.70
C ALA A 448 -38.01 9.45 7.03
N LEU A 449 -37.93 9.07 8.31
CA LEU A 449 -38.12 7.68 8.73
C LEU A 449 -39.49 7.13 8.33
N SER A 450 -40.55 7.90 8.51
CA SER A 450 -41.90 7.48 8.11
C SER A 450 -42.04 7.26 6.61
N ARG A 451 -41.32 8.04 5.79
CA ARG A 451 -41.31 7.88 4.31
C ARG A 451 -40.51 6.67 3.85
N MET A 452 -39.61 6.19 4.67
CA MET A 452 -38.77 5.01 4.40
C MET A 452 -39.37 3.70 4.93
N LYS A 453 -40.33 3.77 5.85
CA LYS A 453 -40.97 2.61 6.47
C LYS A 453 -41.65 1.72 5.44
N GLN A 454 -41.45 0.40 5.52
CA GLN A 454 -42.03 -0.64 4.66
C GLN A 454 -41.79 -0.43 3.15
N GLN A 455 -40.68 0.22 2.79
CA GLN A 455 -40.33 0.43 1.39
C GLN A 455 -39.47 -0.71 0.83
N LYS A 456 -39.62 -0.97 -0.48
CA LYS A 456 -38.70 -1.81 -1.22
C LYS A 456 -37.28 -1.19 -1.19
N PRO A 457 -36.21 -1.99 -1.35
CA PRO A 457 -34.84 -1.48 -1.27
C PRO A 457 -34.58 -0.22 -2.12
N VAL A 458 -34.98 -0.23 -3.39
CA VAL A 458 -34.77 0.91 -4.30
C VAL A 458 -35.55 2.17 -3.89
N ASP A 459 -36.82 2.02 -3.45
CA ASP A 459 -37.62 3.14 -3.02
C ASP A 459 -37.17 3.71 -1.69
N PHE A 460 -36.67 2.84 -0.79
CA PHE A 460 -36.04 3.24 0.43
C PHE A 460 -34.81 4.14 0.17
N LEU A 461 -33.92 3.74 -0.75
CA LEU A 461 -32.75 4.53 -1.12
C LEU A 461 -33.12 5.87 -1.74
N LYS A 462 -34.14 5.91 -2.62
CA LYS A 462 -34.69 7.15 -3.18
C LYS A 462 -35.25 8.07 -2.10
N ASN A 463 -35.98 7.52 -1.13
CA ASN A 463 -36.53 8.28 -0.01
C ASN A 463 -35.43 8.77 0.95
N MET A 464 -34.42 7.96 1.23
CA MET A 464 -33.25 8.36 2.02
C MET A 464 -32.49 9.52 1.36
N LYS A 465 -32.32 9.47 0.06
CA LYS A 465 -31.72 10.53 -0.74
C LYS A 465 -32.52 11.84 -0.66
N SER A 466 -33.85 11.76 -0.81
CA SER A 466 -34.70 12.93 -0.95
C SER A 466 -35.17 13.49 0.39
N TYR A 467 -35.73 12.65 1.27
CA TYR A 467 -36.34 13.09 2.54
C TYR A 467 -35.37 13.15 3.71
N ALA A 468 -34.41 12.23 3.79
CA ALA A 468 -33.39 12.32 4.83
C ALA A 468 -32.26 13.30 4.47
N GLY A 469 -32.20 13.81 3.24
CA GLY A 469 -31.16 14.74 2.80
C GLY A 469 -29.77 14.12 2.68
N TYR A 470 -29.68 12.80 2.44
CA TYR A 470 -28.41 12.07 2.50
C TYR A 470 -27.41 12.50 1.42
N MET A 471 -27.88 12.93 0.23
CA MET A 471 -26.99 13.49 -0.80
C MET A 471 -26.29 14.78 -0.33
N LYS A 472 -27.02 15.67 0.38
CA LYS A 472 -26.42 16.88 0.95
C LYS A 472 -25.31 16.49 1.93
N TYR A 473 -25.55 15.49 2.77
CA TYR A 473 -24.54 14.98 3.69
C TYR A 473 -23.29 14.46 2.96
N LEU A 474 -23.43 13.72 1.85
CA LEU A 474 -22.28 13.24 1.09
C LEU A 474 -21.43 14.39 0.52
N HIS A 475 -22.06 15.49 0.07
CA HIS A 475 -21.34 16.68 -0.38
C HIS A 475 -20.61 17.39 0.78
N GLU A 476 -21.27 17.54 1.92
CA GLU A 476 -20.67 18.12 3.14
C GLU A 476 -19.51 17.28 3.63
N TYR A 477 -19.65 15.97 3.65
CA TYR A 477 -18.60 15.01 4.02
C TYR A 477 -17.40 15.08 3.09
N ALA A 478 -17.62 15.05 1.78
CA ALA A 478 -16.54 15.14 0.80
C ALA A 478 -15.75 16.46 0.92
N LYS A 479 -16.48 17.58 1.12
CA LYS A 479 -15.88 18.89 1.36
C LYS A 479 -15.03 18.90 2.63
N PHE A 480 -15.53 18.31 3.71
CA PHE A 480 -14.80 18.22 4.98
C PHE A 480 -13.53 17.38 4.85
N ARG A 481 -13.58 16.30 4.06
CA ARG A 481 -12.44 15.39 3.81
C ARG A 481 -11.50 15.88 2.71
N ASN A 482 -11.80 16.99 2.06
CA ASN A 482 -11.10 17.46 0.86
C ASN A 482 -10.97 16.38 -0.22
N THR A 483 -12.07 15.63 -0.45
CA THR A 483 -12.15 14.54 -1.44
C THR A 483 -13.20 14.83 -2.50
N ASP A 484 -13.10 14.14 -3.65
CA ASP A 484 -14.11 14.27 -4.71
C ASP A 484 -15.40 13.52 -4.31
N VAL A 485 -16.49 14.25 -4.25
CA VAL A 485 -17.83 13.69 -3.98
C VAL A 485 -18.27 12.68 -5.05
N SER A 486 -17.70 12.73 -6.24
CA SER A 486 -18.08 11.84 -7.34
C SER A 486 -17.83 10.36 -7.03
N GLU A 487 -16.83 10.03 -6.21
CA GLU A 487 -16.58 8.66 -5.73
C GLU A 487 -17.77 8.17 -4.87
N LEU A 488 -18.20 8.96 -3.89
CA LEU A 488 -19.32 8.60 -3.01
C LEU A 488 -20.64 8.48 -3.79
N ILE A 489 -20.85 9.39 -4.75
CA ILE A 489 -22.04 9.33 -5.64
C ILE A 489 -21.98 8.08 -6.51
N SER A 490 -20.82 7.66 -6.98
CA SER A 490 -20.65 6.44 -7.77
C SER A 490 -21.01 5.19 -6.96
N ILE A 491 -20.54 5.11 -5.71
CA ILE A 491 -20.90 4.02 -4.78
C ILE A 491 -22.42 4.02 -4.52
N TRP A 492 -23.00 5.20 -4.29
CA TRP A 492 -24.46 5.31 -4.07
C TRP A 492 -25.28 4.82 -5.27
N LYS A 493 -24.89 5.19 -6.49
CA LYS A 493 -25.53 4.70 -7.72
C LYS A 493 -25.47 3.19 -7.83
N LYS A 494 -24.34 2.57 -7.42
CA LYS A 494 -24.23 1.11 -7.39
C LYS A 494 -25.22 0.47 -6.41
N TYR A 495 -25.47 1.09 -5.25
CA TYR A 495 -26.52 0.61 -4.35
C TYR A 495 -27.91 0.72 -4.99
N GLU A 496 -28.22 1.82 -5.69
CA GLU A 496 -29.50 1.98 -6.40
C GLU A 496 -29.64 0.93 -7.52
N GLU A 497 -28.62 0.72 -8.37
CA GLU A 497 -28.59 -0.28 -9.44
C GLU A 497 -28.73 -1.72 -8.91
N ASP A 498 -28.11 -2.03 -7.78
CA ASP A 498 -28.24 -3.34 -7.15
C ASP A 498 -29.62 -3.53 -6.51
N ALA A 499 -30.12 -2.51 -5.81
CA ALA A 499 -31.43 -2.54 -5.17
C ALA A 499 -32.59 -2.70 -6.17
N GLU A 500 -32.46 -2.18 -7.39
CA GLU A 500 -33.46 -2.33 -8.47
C GLU A 500 -33.66 -3.79 -8.89
N LYS A 501 -32.68 -4.67 -8.67
CA LYS A 501 -32.76 -6.08 -9.05
C LYS A 501 -33.57 -6.93 -8.06
N TYR A 502 -33.93 -6.39 -6.90
CA TYR A 502 -34.52 -7.15 -5.80
C TYR A 502 -35.87 -6.52 -5.35
N ASN A 503 -36.86 -7.36 -5.15
CA ASN A 503 -38.18 -6.92 -4.73
C ASN A 503 -38.26 -6.66 -3.22
N ASP A 504 -37.42 -7.31 -2.42
CA ASP A 504 -37.43 -7.16 -0.98
C ASP A 504 -35.99 -7.21 -0.38
N TRP A 505 -35.91 -6.80 0.89
CA TRP A 505 -34.66 -6.72 1.63
C TRP A 505 -34.03 -8.07 1.94
N LYS A 506 -34.81 -9.15 1.98
CA LYS A 506 -34.32 -10.50 2.26
C LYS A 506 -33.57 -11.04 1.04
N GLU A 507 -34.15 -10.85 -0.14
CA GLU A 507 -33.48 -11.22 -1.41
C GLU A 507 -32.17 -10.46 -1.59
N TRP A 508 -32.20 -9.12 -1.39
CA TRP A 508 -30.98 -8.31 -1.49
C TRP A 508 -29.97 -8.70 -0.42
N GLY A 509 -30.38 -8.93 0.82
CA GLY A 509 -29.52 -9.41 1.90
C GLY A 509 -28.84 -10.73 1.57
N ASN A 510 -29.57 -11.69 0.99
CA ASN A 510 -29.00 -12.97 0.55
C ASN A 510 -27.96 -12.80 -0.57
N TYR A 511 -28.20 -11.88 -1.49
CA TYR A 511 -27.20 -11.51 -2.51
C TYR A 511 -25.93 -10.93 -1.87
N ILE A 512 -26.07 -9.98 -0.95
CA ILE A 512 -24.94 -9.35 -0.25
C ILE A 512 -24.10 -10.38 0.50
N LEU A 513 -24.74 -11.34 1.18
CA LEU A 513 -24.04 -12.42 1.87
C LEU A 513 -23.24 -13.29 0.89
N ARG A 514 -23.83 -13.68 -0.24
CA ARG A 514 -23.14 -14.44 -1.28
C ARG A 514 -21.97 -13.64 -1.89
N TYR A 515 -22.19 -12.37 -2.20
CA TYR A 515 -21.17 -11.47 -2.74
C TYR A 515 -19.96 -11.37 -1.82
N ASN A 516 -20.18 -11.07 -0.54
CA ASN A 516 -19.10 -10.97 0.45
C ASN A 516 -18.35 -12.29 0.64
N ARG A 517 -19.06 -13.43 0.57
CA ARG A 517 -18.46 -14.76 0.64
C ARG A 517 -17.54 -15.02 -0.56
N MET A 518 -17.99 -14.73 -1.78
CA MET A 518 -17.19 -14.93 -3.00
C MET A 518 -15.93 -14.07 -3.01
N ILE A 519 -16.02 -12.80 -2.55
CA ILE A 519 -14.84 -11.94 -2.40
C ILE A 519 -13.88 -12.49 -1.33
N ALA A 520 -14.39 -13.01 -0.23
CA ALA A 520 -13.55 -13.61 0.82
C ALA A 520 -12.88 -14.92 0.34
N GLU A 521 -13.59 -15.75 -0.42
CA GLU A 521 -13.08 -16.99 -0.99
C GLU A 521 -11.95 -16.74 -2.00
N ALA A 522 -12.00 -15.61 -2.75
CA ALA A 522 -10.94 -15.24 -3.69
C ALA A 522 -9.54 -15.13 -3.03
N ARG A 523 -9.47 -14.89 -1.73
CA ARG A 523 -8.21 -14.89 -0.97
C ARG A 523 -7.66 -16.28 -0.69
N ASN A 524 -8.53 -17.28 -0.67
CA ASN A 524 -8.20 -18.66 -0.34
C ASN A 524 -8.06 -19.54 -1.60
N ASN A 525 -8.50 -19.04 -2.75
CA ASN A 525 -8.36 -19.75 -4.01
C ASN A 525 -6.88 -19.92 -4.37
N LYS A 526 -6.54 -21.08 -4.91
CA LYS A 526 -5.17 -21.41 -5.33
C LYS A 526 -4.95 -21.17 -6.82
N VAL A 527 -5.99 -21.25 -7.65
CA VAL A 527 -5.96 -21.15 -9.10
C VAL A 527 -6.95 -20.11 -9.58
N GLY A 528 -6.53 -19.24 -10.47
CA GLY A 528 -7.37 -18.19 -11.06
C GLY A 528 -6.56 -16.98 -11.52
N VAL A 529 -7.23 -16.10 -12.25
CA VAL A 529 -6.66 -14.81 -12.69
C VAL A 529 -6.24 -13.99 -11.47
N ARG A 530 -5.00 -13.55 -11.45
CA ARG A 530 -4.46 -12.76 -10.33
C ARG A 530 -4.97 -11.31 -10.39
N LEU A 531 -5.64 -10.88 -9.33
CA LEU A 531 -5.96 -9.48 -9.10
C LEU A 531 -4.99 -8.92 -8.07
N SER A 532 -4.24 -7.87 -8.43
CA SER A 532 -3.24 -7.28 -7.53
C SER A 532 -3.05 -5.80 -7.78
N THR A 533 -2.69 -5.06 -6.75
CA THR A 533 -2.14 -3.71 -6.96
C THR A 533 -0.79 -3.80 -7.69
N MET A 534 -0.40 -2.73 -8.37
CA MET A 534 0.94 -2.62 -8.96
C MET A 534 2.04 -2.82 -7.89
N HIS A 535 1.84 -2.32 -6.66
CA HIS A 535 2.76 -2.55 -5.54
C HIS A 535 2.81 -4.03 -5.12
N GLY A 536 1.66 -4.67 -4.99
CA GLY A 536 1.56 -6.09 -4.63
C GLY A 536 2.11 -7.04 -5.69
N SER A 537 2.29 -6.57 -6.92
CA SER A 537 2.85 -7.34 -8.03
C SER A 537 4.38 -7.45 -7.98
N LYS A 538 5.07 -6.64 -7.15
CA LYS A 538 6.54 -6.68 -7.03
C LYS A 538 6.99 -8.07 -6.59
N GLY A 539 8.00 -8.61 -7.27
CA GLY A 539 8.50 -9.97 -7.06
C GLY A 539 7.76 -11.07 -7.83
N LEU A 540 6.55 -10.79 -8.33
CA LEU A 540 5.73 -11.76 -9.09
C LEU A 540 5.91 -11.59 -10.61
N GLU A 541 5.36 -12.55 -11.39
CA GLU A 541 5.46 -12.53 -12.85
C GLU A 541 4.40 -13.43 -13.50
N TRP A 542 3.87 -13.00 -14.64
CA TRP A 542 2.82 -13.71 -15.38
C TRP A 542 3.07 -13.66 -16.89
N LYS A 543 2.51 -14.61 -17.61
CA LYS A 543 2.57 -14.64 -19.07
C LYS A 543 1.81 -13.48 -19.68
N HIS A 544 0.59 -13.22 -19.19
CA HIS A 544 -0.30 -12.15 -19.63
C HIS A 544 -0.52 -11.15 -18.50
N VAL A 545 -0.23 -9.87 -18.71
CA VAL A 545 -0.45 -8.80 -17.74
C VAL A 545 -1.32 -7.71 -18.35
N PHE A 546 -2.45 -7.45 -17.72
CA PHE A 546 -3.35 -6.32 -18.02
C PHE A 546 -3.13 -5.23 -16.98
N ILE A 547 -2.71 -4.05 -17.41
CA ILE A 547 -2.65 -2.85 -16.56
C ILE A 547 -3.86 -2.00 -16.90
N ILE A 548 -4.75 -1.79 -15.95
CA ILE A 548 -6.03 -1.12 -16.14
C ILE A 548 -6.01 0.32 -15.65
N ASP A 549 -7.04 1.09 -16.07
CA ASP A 549 -7.20 2.48 -15.65
C ASP A 549 -5.94 3.34 -15.96
N CYS A 550 -5.29 3.12 -17.11
CA CYS A 550 -4.13 3.91 -17.54
C CYS A 550 -4.55 5.32 -17.98
N ILE A 551 -5.05 6.11 -17.04
CA ILE A 551 -5.51 7.50 -17.24
C ILE A 551 -4.76 8.46 -16.32
N ASP A 552 -4.74 9.73 -16.68
CA ASP A 552 -4.18 10.80 -15.85
C ASP A 552 -4.97 10.93 -14.54
N GLY A 553 -4.26 11.12 -13.42
CA GLY A 553 -4.83 11.11 -12.08
C GLY A 553 -4.95 9.71 -11.44
N MET A 554 -4.74 8.63 -12.25
CA MET A 554 -4.64 7.27 -11.73
C MET A 554 -3.23 6.69 -11.96
N CYS A 555 -2.65 6.95 -13.11
CA CYS A 555 -1.27 6.63 -13.46
C CYS A 555 -0.63 7.83 -14.20
N PRO A 556 0.07 8.78 -13.53
CA PRO A 556 0.37 8.85 -12.09
C PRO A 556 -0.87 9.12 -11.24
N TYR A 557 -0.80 8.71 -9.96
CA TYR A 557 -1.89 8.93 -9.02
C TYR A 557 -2.02 10.42 -8.67
N VAL A 558 -3.25 10.90 -8.54
CA VAL A 558 -3.57 12.34 -8.34
C VAL A 558 -2.85 12.99 -7.16
N LYS A 559 -2.49 12.23 -6.12
CA LYS A 559 -1.77 12.71 -4.94
C LYS A 559 -0.24 12.82 -5.14
N ALA A 560 0.27 12.44 -6.33
CA ALA A 560 1.70 12.53 -6.62
C ALA A 560 2.05 13.98 -7.03
N GLU A 561 2.52 14.77 -6.08
CA GLU A 561 2.93 16.15 -6.28
C GLU A 561 4.46 16.28 -6.36
N GLY A 562 4.95 17.01 -7.34
CA GLY A 562 6.37 17.24 -7.56
C GLY A 562 7.09 16.12 -8.33
N ASN A 563 8.31 16.43 -8.78
CA ASN A 563 9.07 15.55 -9.68
C ASN A 563 9.40 14.18 -9.03
N ALA A 564 9.78 14.18 -7.76
CA ALA A 564 10.16 12.94 -7.06
C ALA A 564 8.99 11.95 -6.96
N ALA A 565 7.78 12.44 -6.63
CA ALA A 565 6.58 11.62 -6.56
C ALA A 565 6.17 11.08 -7.95
N ILE A 566 6.28 11.91 -9.00
CA ILE A 566 6.03 11.46 -10.38
C ILE A 566 7.06 10.42 -10.82
N GLU A 567 8.32 10.55 -10.43
CA GLU A 567 9.34 9.54 -10.70
C GLU A 567 9.06 8.23 -9.97
N GLU A 568 8.55 8.27 -8.73
CA GLU A 568 8.13 7.07 -7.99
C GLU A 568 6.93 6.39 -8.66
N GLU A 569 5.90 7.13 -9.06
CA GLU A 569 4.76 6.60 -9.83
C GLU A 569 5.21 5.97 -11.16
N ARG A 570 6.22 6.56 -11.83
CA ARG A 570 6.78 5.99 -13.06
C ARG A 570 7.55 4.69 -12.79
N ARG A 571 8.29 4.59 -11.66
CA ARG A 571 8.89 3.33 -11.22
C ARG A 571 7.83 2.27 -10.94
N LEU A 572 6.73 2.67 -10.30
CA LEU A 572 5.63 1.76 -10.01
C LEU A 572 5.00 1.20 -11.30
N PHE A 573 4.76 2.06 -12.28
CA PHE A 573 4.23 1.65 -13.58
C PHE A 573 5.24 0.76 -14.33
N TYR A 574 6.53 1.09 -14.27
CA TYR A 574 7.63 0.28 -14.79
C TYR A 574 7.67 -1.11 -14.14
N VAL A 575 7.53 -1.18 -12.82
CA VAL A 575 7.43 -2.46 -12.10
C VAL A 575 6.27 -3.28 -12.63
N ALA A 576 5.09 -2.69 -12.79
CA ALA A 576 3.91 -3.38 -13.31
C ALA A 576 4.13 -3.91 -14.74
N MET A 577 4.72 -3.10 -15.64
CA MET A 577 5.04 -3.53 -17.00
C MET A 577 6.01 -4.72 -17.02
N THR A 578 7.04 -4.69 -16.17
CA THR A 578 8.07 -5.74 -16.10
C THR A 578 7.62 -7.02 -15.39
N ARG A 579 6.35 -7.11 -14.99
CA ARG A 579 5.73 -8.36 -14.52
C ARG A 579 5.31 -9.27 -15.66
N ALA A 580 5.14 -8.73 -16.87
CA ALA A 580 4.78 -9.50 -18.06
C ALA A 580 5.98 -10.28 -18.60
N LYS A 581 5.74 -11.55 -18.96
CA LYS A 581 6.70 -12.40 -19.68
C LYS A 581 6.56 -12.22 -21.18
N GLU A 582 5.36 -12.43 -21.73
CA GLU A 582 5.11 -12.49 -23.18
C GLU A 582 4.12 -11.43 -23.67
N HIS A 583 3.09 -11.10 -22.86
CA HIS A 583 2.00 -10.26 -23.31
C HIS A 583 1.66 -9.16 -22.28
N LEU A 584 1.79 -7.91 -22.70
CA LEU A 584 1.47 -6.73 -21.93
C LEU A 584 0.32 -5.96 -22.60
N TYR A 585 -0.75 -5.73 -21.83
CA TYR A 585 -1.92 -4.98 -22.27
C TYR A 585 -2.08 -3.73 -21.38
N LEU A 586 -1.98 -2.55 -22.00
CA LEU A 586 -2.15 -1.26 -21.36
C LEU A 586 -3.54 -0.73 -21.68
N CYS A 587 -4.43 -0.70 -20.70
CA CYS A 587 -5.84 -0.42 -20.90
C CYS A 587 -6.22 0.94 -20.33
N SER A 588 -7.01 1.69 -21.06
CA SER A 588 -7.49 3.02 -20.71
C SER A 588 -8.89 3.29 -21.25
N TYR A 589 -9.50 4.40 -20.83
CA TYR A 589 -10.80 4.84 -21.33
C TYR A 589 -10.84 6.36 -21.52
N ARG A 590 -11.90 6.86 -22.20
CA ARG A 590 -12.05 8.26 -22.58
C ARG A 590 -12.91 9.08 -21.66
N GLU A 591 -13.85 8.43 -20.94
CA GLU A 591 -14.85 9.10 -20.12
C GLU A 591 -14.98 8.42 -18.74
N ASN A 592 -15.13 9.22 -17.69
CA ASN A 592 -15.46 8.76 -16.36
C ASN A 592 -16.67 9.56 -15.84
N ASN A 593 -17.78 8.87 -15.55
CA ASN A 593 -19.03 9.47 -15.12
C ASN A 593 -19.49 10.63 -16.04
N GLY A 594 -19.36 10.45 -17.37
CA GLY A 594 -19.75 11.46 -18.39
C GLY A 594 -18.77 12.63 -18.54
N LYS A 595 -17.65 12.61 -17.84
CA LYS A 595 -16.58 13.60 -18.00
C LYS A 595 -15.44 12.99 -18.81
N SER A 596 -14.92 13.74 -19.78
CA SER A 596 -13.72 13.33 -20.54
C SER A 596 -12.51 13.23 -19.63
N VAL A 597 -11.74 12.15 -19.78
CA VAL A 597 -10.47 11.93 -19.05
C VAL A 597 -9.31 11.82 -20.04
N LYS A 598 -8.13 12.27 -19.60
CA LYS A 598 -6.91 12.15 -20.39
C LYS A 598 -6.27 10.79 -20.16
N GLN A 599 -5.67 10.24 -21.21
CA GLN A 599 -4.83 9.05 -21.05
C GLN A 599 -3.61 9.36 -20.19
N SER A 600 -3.09 8.32 -19.54
CA SER A 600 -1.87 8.44 -18.75
C SER A 600 -0.71 9.00 -19.58
N PRO A 601 0.05 10.00 -19.07
CA PRO A 601 1.27 10.45 -19.70
C PRO A 601 2.35 9.38 -19.77
N PHE A 602 2.19 8.27 -19.05
CA PHE A 602 3.10 7.12 -19.10
C PHE A 602 2.90 6.26 -20.35
N LEU A 603 1.78 6.39 -21.05
CA LEU A 603 1.53 5.75 -22.33
C LEU A 603 2.16 6.51 -23.53
N THR A 604 2.39 7.82 -23.38
CA THR A 604 2.98 8.69 -24.40
C THR A 604 4.42 9.04 -24.06
N VAL A 605 5.36 8.20 -24.45
CA VAL A 605 6.79 8.49 -24.25
C VAL A 605 7.26 9.48 -25.32
N LYS A 606 7.09 10.78 -25.11
CA LYS A 606 7.78 11.82 -25.88
C LYS A 606 9.07 12.22 -25.16
N ARG A 607 10.22 12.00 -25.81
CA ARG A 607 11.52 12.55 -25.40
C ARG A 607 11.46 14.06 -25.39
N ASN A 608 11.43 14.69 -24.20
CA ASN A 608 11.88 16.08 -24.03
C ASN A 608 12.10 16.34 -22.52
N VAL A 609 13.28 16.05 -22.03
CA VAL A 609 13.76 16.66 -20.77
C VAL A 609 15.17 17.18 -20.99
N LYS A 610 15.31 18.51 -20.99
CA LYS A 610 16.62 19.16 -20.87
C LYS A 610 17.22 18.78 -19.51
N LYS A 611 18.38 18.17 -19.52
CA LYS A 611 19.18 17.87 -18.31
C LYS A 611 19.42 19.17 -17.54
N ARG A 612 18.90 19.30 -16.33
CA ARG A 612 19.40 20.24 -15.33
C ARG A 612 20.33 19.47 -14.40
N PRO A 613 21.52 19.99 -14.08
CA PRO A 613 22.42 19.36 -13.11
C PRO A 613 21.77 19.41 -11.72
N VAL A 614 21.89 18.34 -10.97
CA VAL A 614 21.46 18.24 -9.58
C VAL A 614 22.34 19.21 -8.76
N SER A 615 21.73 20.23 -8.15
CA SER A 615 22.41 21.07 -7.16
C SER A 615 22.63 20.25 -5.89
N THR A 616 23.86 20.14 -5.49
CA THR A 616 24.35 19.49 -4.27
C THR A 616 24.09 20.38 -3.05
N GLU A 617 22.84 20.45 -2.58
CA GLU A 617 22.53 20.98 -1.26
C GLU A 617 21.40 20.17 -0.62
N ILE A 618 21.78 19.06 0.01
CA ILE A 618 20.95 18.43 1.04
C ILE A 618 21.81 18.38 2.29
N GLY A 619 21.32 19.08 3.32
CA GLY A 619 22.02 19.31 4.57
C GLY A 619 22.57 18.04 5.21
N LEU A 620 23.88 18.02 5.37
CA LEU A 620 24.59 17.08 6.22
C LEU A 620 24.23 17.36 7.68
N ILE A 621 23.81 16.35 8.40
CA ILE A 621 23.66 16.38 9.86
C ILE A 621 25.02 16.77 10.46
N PRO A 622 25.14 17.85 11.26
CA PRO A 622 26.41 18.25 11.80
C PRO A 622 26.93 17.23 12.82
N LYS A 623 28.12 16.71 12.60
CA LYS A 623 28.86 15.93 13.62
C LYS A 623 28.98 16.78 14.89
N LYS A 624 28.36 16.34 15.98
CA LYS A 624 28.57 16.92 17.32
C LYS A 624 30.06 16.83 17.64
N LYS A 625 30.74 17.97 17.71
CA LYS A 625 32.09 18.08 18.26
C LYS A 625 32.05 17.65 19.72
N LYS A 626 32.84 16.64 20.09
CA LYS A 626 33.15 16.33 21.48
C LYS A 626 33.77 17.56 22.12
N ARG A 627 33.21 17.99 23.23
CA ARG A 627 33.90 18.68 24.32
C ARG A 627 34.00 17.73 25.49
#